data_bb380005b6b0ab3853e16294611fbf7a
#
_entry.id   bb380005b6b0ab3853e16294611fbf7a
#
_cell.length_a   1.000
_cell.length_b   1.000
_cell.length_c   1.000
_cell.angle_alpha   90.00
_cell.angle_beta   90.00
_cell.angle_gamma   90.00
#
_symmetry.space_group_name_H-M   'P 1'
#
loop_
_entity.id
_entity.type
_entity.pdbx_description
1 polymer ?
#
loop_
_entity_poly.entity_id
_entity_poly.type
_entity_poly.pdbx_seq_one_letter_code
_entity_poly.pdbx_strand_id
1 'polypeptide(L)'
;MSIAITLDPARQDLDAIHRMLAATYWSPGIRREVVAEALRNSITAVAIDEATGATVGMARVVTDRATFAWLCDVIVDEQFRGKGLARQLLDALEREPSLQGVRRWCLATRDAHGLYAKHGYVPVPEGSWMERQAPKERWQEPGHG
;
A
#
# COMPACT_ATOMS: atom_id res chain seq x y z
N MET A 1 -7.42 9.29 -20.61
CA MET A 1 -6.90 9.53 -19.26
C MET A 1 -5.53 8.91 -19.14
N SER A 2 -4.53 9.70 -18.81
CA SER A 2 -3.15 9.23 -18.73
C SER A 2 -2.74 9.11 -17.27
N ILE A 3 -2.38 7.90 -16.84
CA ILE A 3 -1.95 7.60 -15.49
C ILE A 3 -0.51 7.10 -15.53
N ALA A 4 0.35 7.75 -14.75
CA ALA A 4 1.72 7.28 -14.56
C ALA A 4 1.80 6.42 -13.30
N ILE A 5 2.45 5.27 -13.42
CA ILE A 5 2.75 4.41 -12.27
C ILE A 5 4.25 4.49 -12.03
N THR A 6 4.64 4.85 -10.82
CA THR A 6 6.07 5.02 -10.51
C THR A 6 6.40 4.59 -9.08
N LEU A 7 7.62 4.06 -8.91
CA LEU A 7 8.18 3.73 -7.59
C LEU A 7 9.19 4.78 -7.12
N ASP A 8 9.37 5.86 -7.88
CA ASP A 8 10.34 6.90 -7.56
C ASP A 8 9.92 7.66 -6.29
N PRO A 9 10.71 7.61 -5.20
CA PRO A 9 10.37 8.35 -3.97
C PRO A 9 10.22 9.85 -4.19
N ALA A 10 10.90 10.42 -5.17
CA ALA A 10 10.80 11.85 -5.47
C ALA A 10 9.41 12.24 -6.03
N ARG A 11 8.62 11.27 -6.50
CA ARG A 11 7.28 11.49 -7.02
C ARG A 11 6.19 11.25 -5.97
N GLN A 12 6.56 10.92 -4.74
CA GLN A 12 5.60 10.73 -3.65
C GLN A 12 5.12 12.08 -3.12
N ASP A 13 3.80 12.25 -3.05
CA ASP A 13 3.16 13.40 -2.42
C ASP A 13 2.70 12.98 -1.02
N LEU A 14 3.47 13.35 -0.01
CA LEU A 14 3.19 12.93 1.37
C LEU A 14 1.82 13.39 1.84
N ASP A 15 1.40 14.60 1.50
CA ASP A 15 0.11 15.11 1.94
C ASP A 15 -1.04 14.32 1.30
N ALA A 16 -0.94 14.01 0.01
CA ALA A 16 -1.95 13.20 -0.67
C ALA A 16 -2.01 11.78 -0.10
N ILE A 17 -0.86 11.16 0.09
CA ILE A 17 -0.76 9.81 0.64
C ILE A 17 -1.32 9.76 2.07
N HIS A 18 -0.97 10.75 2.88
CA HIS A 18 -1.49 10.86 4.25
C HIS A 18 -3.02 10.95 4.25
N ARG A 19 -3.58 11.81 3.39
CA ARG A 19 -5.06 11.93 3.30
C ARG A 19 -5.71 10.61 2.93
N MET A 20 -5.14 9.89 1.96
CA MET A 20 -5.68 8.60 1.54
C MET A 20 -5.64 7.58 2.67
N LEU A 21 -4.51 7.48 3.37
CA LEU A 21 -4.35 6.51 4.46
C LEU A 21 -5.22 6.84 5.67
N ALA A 22 -5.29 8.12 6.05
CA ALA A 22 -6.08 8.53 7.20
C ALA A 22 -7.58 8.28 7.03
N ALA A 23 -8.04 8.12 5.80
CA ALA A 23 -9.44 7.83 5.48
C ALA A 23 -9.76 6.34 5.39
N THR A 24 -8.76 5.46 5.49
CA THR A 24 -9.00 4.02 5.40
C THR A 24 -9.55 3.45 6.71
N TYR A 25 -10.23 2.29 6.60
CA TYR A 25 -10.75 1.62 7.80
C TYR A 25 -9.64 0.97 8.64
N TRP A 26 -8.47 0.68 8.01
CA TRP A 26 -7.37 0.00 8.73
C TRP A 26 -6.38 0.95 9.37
N SER A 27 -6.36 2.23 8.99
CA SER A 27 -5.48 3.22 9.63
C SER A 27 -6.17 4.58 9.79
N PRO A 28 -7.41 4.59 10.36
CA PRO A 28 -8.15 5.85 10.51
C PRO A 28 -7.39 6.82 11.40
N GLY A 29 -7.24 8.06 10.94
CA GLY A 29 -6.57 9.10 11.70
C GLY A 29 -5.08 8.90 11.92
N ILE A 30 -4.41 8.09 11.08
CA ILE A 30 -2.97 7.91 11.17
C ILE A 30 -2.24 9.26 11.04
N ARG A 31 -1.26 9.50 11.91
CA ARG A 31 -0.53 10.77 11.92
C ARG A 31 0.41 10.88 10.74
N ARG A 32 0.59 12.13 10.27
CA ARG A 32 1.42 12.42 9.11
C ARG A 32 2.87 11.94 9.28
N GLU A 33 3.45 12.16 10.47
CA GLU A 33 4.82 11.74 10.74
C GLU A 33 4.99 10.23 10.75
N VAL A 34 3.94 9.48 11.10
CA VAL A 34 3.97 8.01 11.03
C VAL A 34 3.98 7.56 9.57
N VAL A 35 3.17 8.19 8.74
CA VAL A 35 3.16 7.91 7.29
C VAL A 35 4.52 8.24 6.67
N ALA A 36 5.11 9.39 7.01
CA ALA A 36 6.40 9.80 6.50
C ALA A 36 7.48 8.76 6.83
N GLU A 37 7.51 8.27 8.06
CA GLU A 37 8.48 7.25 8.47
C GLU A 37 8.23 5.93 7.74
N ALA A 38 6.98 5.53 7.59
CA ALA A 38 6.62 4.31 6.87
C ALA A 38 7.11 4.37 5.41
N LEU A 39 6.91 5.50 4.75
CA LEU A 39 7.34 5.65 3.36
C LEU A 39 8.86 5.59 3.20
N ARG A 40 9.60 6.16 4.16
CA ARG A 40 11.07 6.09 4.13
C ARG A 40 11.60 4.66 4.20
N ASN A 41 10.88 3.77 4.85
CA ASN A 41 11.29 2.39 5.09
C ASN A 41 10.54 1.37 4.25
N SER A 42 9.88 1.82 3.19
CA SER A 42 9.07 0.95 2.32
C SER A 42 9.38 1.24 0.86
N ILE A 43 8.94 0.33 0.01
CA ILE A 43 8.90 0.54 -1.43
C ILE A 43 7.43 0.82 -1.76
N THR A 44 7.16 1.96 -2.38
CA THR A 44 5.78 2.39 -2.64
C THR A 44 5.59 2.73 -4.11
N ALA A 45 4.61 2.09 -4.72
CA ALA A 45 4.15 2.47 -6.05
C ALA A 45 3.03 3.51 -5.90
N VAL A 46 3.06 4.55 -6.71
CA VAL A 46 2.00 5.54 -6.76
C VAL A 46 1.45 5.66 -8.18
N ALA A 47 0.16 5.95 -8.27
CA ALA A 47 -0.52 6.26 -9.52
C ALA A 47 -0.80 7.76 -9.56
N ILE A 48 -0.35 8.41 -10.62
CA ILE A 48 -0.46 9.87 -10.77
C ILE A 48 -1.28 10.16 -12.02
N ASP A 49 -2.31 10.97 -11.86
CA ASP A 49 -3.06 11.51 -13.00
C ASP A 49 -2.21 12.60 -13.65
N GLU A 50 -1.70 12.33 -14.84
CA GLU A 50 -0.77 13.24 -15.50
C GLU A 50 -1.42 14.56 -15.92
N ALA A 51 -2.73 14.59 -16.09
CA ALA A 51 -3.44 15.81 -16.44
C ALA A 51 -3.45 16.84 -15.30
N THR A 52 -3.48 16.37 -14.05
CA THR A 52 -3.60 17.24 -12.87
C THR A 52 -2.38 17.18 -11.95
N GLY A 53 -1.53 16.16 -12.07
CA GLY A 53 -0.44 15.89 -11.15
C GLY A 53 -0.89 15.25 -9.84
N ALA A 54 -2.19 14.93 -9.71
CA ALA A 54 -2.73 14.38 -8.47
C ALA A 54 -2.37 12.90 -8.29
N THR A 55 -2.03 12.52 -7.07
CA THR A 55 -1.87 11.11 -6.69
C THR A 55 -3.25 10.50 -6.51
N VAL A 56 -3.55 9.47 -7.28
CA VAL A 56 -4.87 8.84 -7.32
C VAL A 56 -4.87 7.37 -6.89
N GLY A 57 -3.73 6.86 -6.51
CA GLY A 57 -3.62 5.50 -5.99
C GLY A 57 -2.24 5.21 -5.45
N MET A 58 -2.14 4.14 -4.66
CA MET A 58 -0.88 3.69 -4.10
C MET A 58 -0.92 2.21 -3.74
N ALA A 59 0.25 1.62 -3.59
CA ALA A 59 0.44 0.32 -2.98
C ALA A 59 1.83 0.30 -2.35
N ARG A 60 1.95 -0.23 -1.14
CA ARG A 60 3.21 -0.17 -0.37
C ARG A 60 3.67 -1.57 0.00
N VAL A 61 5.00 -1.77 -0.01
CA VAL A 61 5.62 -3.04 0.39
C VAL A 61 6.65 -2.77 1.49
N VAL A 62 6.49 -3.46 2.62
CA VAL A 62 7.50 -3.50 3.68
C VAL A 62 8.31 -4.76 3.46
N THR A 63 9.63 -4.65 3.30
CA THR A 63 10.44 -5.79 2.90
C THR A 63 11.92 -5.62 3.27
N ASP A 64 12.59 -6.77 3.50
CA ASP A 64 14.05 -6.83 3.58
C ASP A 64 14.68 -7.07 2.20
N ARG A 65 13.86 -7.20 1.16
CA ARG A 65 14.26 -7.45 -0.23
C ARG A 65 14.87 -8.84 -0.46
N ALA A 66 14.73 -9.74 0.50
CA ALA A 66 15.35 -11.07 0.41
C ALA A 66 14.41 -12.19 0.86
N THR A 67 13.86 -12.07 2.06
CA THR A 67 13.13 -13.19 2.65
C THR A 67 11.64 -12.97 2.73
N PHE A 68 11.17 -11.72 2.81
CA PHE A 68 9.79 -11.43 3.13
C PHE A 68 9.37 -10.09 2.55
N ALA A 69 8.13 -10.02 2.07
CA ALA A 69 7.49 -8.78 1.66
C ALA A 69 6.06 -8.77 2.19
N TRP A 70 5.69 -7.66 2.83
CA TRP A 70 4.33 -7.41 3.29
C TRP A 70 3.71 -6.35 2.40
N LEU A 71 2.75 -6.75 1.59
CA LEU A 71 1.99 -5.83 0.73
C LEU A 71 0.87 -5.21 1.54
N CYS A 72 0.80 -3.90 1.54
CA CYS A 72 -0.20 -3.16 2.31
C CYS A 72 -0.57 -1.85 1.62
N ASP A 73 -1.58 -1.18 2.17
CA ASP A 73 -2.00 0.15 1.73
C ASP A 73 -2.29 0.22 0.23
N VAL A 74 -3.00 -0.78 -0.29
CA VAL A 74 -3.45 -0.76 -1.69
C VAL A 74 -4.72 0.07 -1.76
N ILE A 75 -4.62 1.27 -2.35
CA ILE A 75 -5.70 2.24 -2.40
C ILE A 75 -5.81 2.81 -3.81
N VAL A 76 -7.04 2.95 -4.30
CA VAL A 76 -7.34 3.68 -5.53
C VAL A 76 -8.48 4.65 -5.21
N ASP A 77 -8.32 5.91 -5.58
CA ASP A 77 -9.38 6.91 -5.42
C ASP A 77 -10.65 6.43 -6.08
N GLU A 78 -11.78 6.71 -5.43
CA GLU A 78 -13.08 6.23 -5.86
C GLU A 78 -13.38 6.56 -7.32
N GLN A 79 -13.03 7.78 -7.76
CA GLN A 79 -13.27 8.23 -9.13
C GLN A 79 -12.43 7.47 -10.17
N PHE A 80 -11.37 6.80 -9.73
CA PHE A 80 -10.44 6.09 -10.62
C PHE A 80 -10.56 4.57 -10.50
N ARG A 81 -11.51 4.06 -9.74
CA ARG A 81 -11.76 2.63 -9.60
C ARG A 81 -12.37 2.04 -10.86
N GLY A 82 -12.24 0.73 -11.03
CA GLY A 82 -12.76 0.02 -12.19
C GLY A 82 -11.94 0.19 -13.46
N LYS A 83 -10.73 0.75 -13.36
CA LYS A 83 -9.85 1.03 -14.52
C LYS A 83 -8.56 0.21 -14.48
N GLY A 84 -8.46 -0.76 -13.57
CA GLY A 84 -7.30 -1.63 -13.48
C GLY A 84 -6.08 -1.01 -12.78
N LEU A 85 -6.23 0.10 -12.06
CA LEU A 85 -5.09 0.75 -11.41
C LEU A 85 -4.48 -0.08 -10.30
N ALA A 86 -5.30 -0.76 -9.49
CA ALA A 86 -4.78 -1.64 -8.44
C ALA A 86 -3.87 -2.70 -9.03
N ARG A 87 -4.29 -3.35 -10.11
CA ARG A 87 -3.48 -4.34 -10.81
C ARG A 87 -2.17 -3.73 -11.33
N GLN A 88 -2.23 -2.53 -11.91
CA GLN A 88 -1.02 -1.88 -12.41
C GLN A 88 -0.04 -1.54 -11.30
N LEU A 89 -0.53 -1.10 -10.14
CA LEU A 89 0.30 -0.83 -8.96
C LEU A 89 0.98 -2.12 -8.47
N LEU A 90 0.22 -3.21 -8.37
CA LEU A 90 0.75 -4.50 -7.97
C LEU A 90 1.78 -5.02 -8.97
N ASP A 91 1.48 -4.91 -10.28
CA ASP A 91 2.42 -5.32 -11.32
C ASP A 91 3.74 -4.55 -11.23
N ALA A 92 3.68 -3.26 -10.97
CA ALA A 92 4.88 -2.43 -10.84
C ALA A 92 5.76 -2.89 -9.67
N LEU A 93 5.15 -3.22 -8.54
CA LEU A 93 5.89 -3.74 -7.38
C LEU A 93 6.47 -5.13 -7.66
N GLU A 94 5.71 -5.99 -8.32
CA GLU A 94 6.16 -7.34 -8.65
C GLU A 94 7.31 -7.36 -9.65
N ARG A 95 7.40 -6.34 -10.51
CA ARG A 95 8.47 -6.20 -11.50
C ARG A 95 9.70 -5.46 -10.99
N GLU A 96 9.64 -4.90 -9.79
CA GLU A 96 10.78 -4.17 -9.21
C GLU A 96 11.99 -5.10 -9.12
N PRO A 97 13.12 -4.74 -9.77
CA PRO A 97 14.29 -5.63 -9.80
C PRO A 97 14.79 -6.05 -8.43
N SER A 98 14.77 -5.16 -7.44
CA SER A 98 15.25 -5.47 -6.09
C SER A 98 14.36 -6.46 -5.34
N LEU A 99 13.15 -6.75 -5.84
CA LEU A 99 12.21 -7.65 -5.19
C LEU A 99 12.12 -9.03 -5.82
N GLN A 100 12.87 -9.29 -6.90
CA GLN A 100 12.75 -10.55 -7.65
C GLN A 100 13.15 -11.78 -6.85
N GLY A 101 14.02 -11.62 -5.87
CA GLY A 101 14.49 -12.73 -5.03
C GLY A 101 13.68 -12.92 -3.75
N VAL A 102 12.66 -12.13 -3.50
CA VAL A 102 11.89 -12.24 -2.26
C VAL A 102 11.20 -13.60 -2.20
N ARG A 103 11.47 -14.33 -1.13
CA ARG A 103 10.99 -15.70 -0.98
C ARG A 103 9.50 -15.80 -0.68
N ARG A 104 8.94 -14.84 0.07
CA ARG A 104 7.56 -14.93 0.53
C ARG A 104 6.91 -13.56 0.57
N TRP A 105 5.79 -13.44 -0.12
CA TRP A 105 4.95 -12.25 -0.11
C TRP A 105 3.68 -12.54 0.68
N CYS A 106 3.31 -11.67 1.61
CA CYS A 106 2.10 -11.81 2.41
C CYS A 106 1.29 -10.52 2.41
N LEU A 107 0.02 -10.66 2.68
CA LEU A 107 -0.89 -9.53 2.87
C LEU A 107 -2.05 -9.94 3.75
N ALA A 108 -2.80 -8.96 4.22
CA ALA A 108 -4.08 -9.18 4.86
C ALA A 108 -5.15 -8.40 4.09
N THR A 109 -6.29 -9.02 3.85
CA THR A 109 -7.40 -8.35 3.18
C THR A 109 -8.72 -8.81 3.80
N ARG A 110 -9.68 -7.90 3.88
CA ARG A 110 -11.02 -8.19 4.35
C ARG A 110 -11.92 -8.67 3.22
N ASP A 111 -11.76 -8.10 2.03
CA ASP A 111 -12.74 -8.23 0.97
C ASP A 111 -12.19 -8.29 -0.46
N ALA A 112 -10.88 -8.37 -0.64
CA ALA A 112 -10.28 -8.34 -1.97
C ALA A 112 -9.53 -9.63 -2.34
N HIS A 113 -9.93 -10.76 -1.78
CA HIS A 113 -9.28 -12.05 -2.04
C HIS A 113 -9.21 -12.38 -3.53
N GLY A 114 -10.24 -12.04 -4.30
CA GLY A 114 -10.28 -12.32 -5.73
C GLY A 114 -9.20 -11.56 -6.52
N LEU A 115 -8.93 -10.32 -6.15
CA LEU A 115 -7.87 -9.54 -6.77
C LEU A 115 -6.51 -10.19 -6.52
N TYR A 116 -6.22 -10.50 -5.27
CA TYR A 116 -4.91 -11.03 -4.90
C TYR A 116 -4.68 -12.46 -5.39
N ALA A 117 -5.73 -13.26 -5.49
CA ALA A 117 -5.63 -14.60 -6.05
C ALA A 117 -5.11 -14.57 -7.50
N LYS A 118 -5.46 -13.54 -8.26
CA LYS A 118 -4.97 -13.35 -9.64
C LYS A 118 -3.47 -13.05 -9.69
N HIS A 119 -2.90 -12.61 -8.57
CA HIS A 119 -1.47 -12.34 -8.44
C HIS A 119 -0.71 -13.49 -7.74
N GLY A 120 -1.35 -14.64 -7.58
CA GLY A 120 -0.69 -15.83 -7.04
C GLY A 120 -0.79 -15.98 -5.53
N TYR A 121 -1.50 -15.10 -4.85
CA TYR A 121 -1.71 -15.23 -3.41
C TYR A 121 -2.74 -16.31 -3.10
N VAL A 122 -2.45 -17.10 -2.08
CA VAL A 122 -3.37 -18.15 -1.60
C VAL A 122 -3.60 -17.94 -0.10
N PRO A 123 -4.78 -18.35 0.41
CA PRO A 123 -5.02 -18.26 1.86
C PRO A 123 -3.99 -19.06 2.64
N VAL A 124 -3.53 -18.51 3.77
CA VAL A 124 -2.69 -19.27 4.70
C VAL A 124 -3.58 -20.13 5.59
N PRO A 125 -3.04 -21.22 6.18
CA PRO A 125 -3.81 -22.04 7.10
C PRO A 125 -4.37 -21.21 8.25
N GLU A 126 -5.62 -21.44 8.61
CA GLU A 126 -6.27 -20.75 9.72
C GLU A 126 -5.47 -20.95 11.01
N GLY A 127 -5.28 -19.85 11.75
CA GLY A 127 -4.53 -19.88 13.01
C GLY A 127 -3.01 -19.90 12.87
N SER A 128 -2.48 -19.90 11.65
CA SER A 128 -1.02 -19.90 11.43
C SER A 128 -0.40 -18.51 11.60
N TRP A 129 -1.21 -17.47 11.65
CA TRP A 129 -0.77 -16.09 11.72
C TRP A 129 -1.15 -15.51 13.08
N MET A 130 -0.22 -14.78 13.72
CA MET A 130 -0.46 -14.11 15.00
C MET A 130 -0.01 -12.66 14.89
N GLU A 131 -0.68 -11.75 15.59
CA GLU A 131 -0.31 -10.34 15.62
C GLU A 131 -0.33 -9.78 17.04
N ARG A 132 0.44 -8.73 17.23
CA ARG A 132 0.39 -7.91 18.44
C ARG A 132 0.35 -6.45 17.98
N GLN A 133 -0.75 -5.78 18.27
CA GLN A 133 -0.92 -4.39 17.87
C GLN A 133 -0.51 -3.44 18.99
N ALA A 134 0.09 -2.32 18.62
CA ALA A 134 0.36 -1.23 19.55
C ALA A 134 -0.95 -0.49 19.89
N PRO A 135 -1.02 0.16 21.06
CA PRO A 135 -2.15 1.04 21.36
C PRO A 135 -2.29 2.12 20.29
N LYS A 136 -3.54 2.48 19.96
CA LYS A 136 -3.83 3.45 18.90
C LYS A 136 -3.18 4.81 19.14
N GLU A 137 -2.99 5.20 20.39
CA GLU A 137 -2.36 6.46 20.76
C GLU A 137 -0.94 6.62 20.19
N ARG A 138 -0.29 5.53 19.85
CA ARG A 138 1.06 5.57 19.29
C ARG A 138 1.11 6.04 17.83
N TRP A 139 -0.01 5.92 17.11
CA TRP A 139 0.02 6.23 15.69
C TRP A 139 -1.14 7.08 15.19
N GLN A 140 -2.19 7.22 16.00
CA GLN A 140 -3.41 7.91 15.63
C GLN A 140 -3.42 9.34 16.16
N GLU A 141 -4.07 10.24 15.43
CA GLU A 141 -4.27 11.62 15.90
C GLU A 141 -5.02 11.64 17.22
N PRO A 142 -4.65 12.54 18.18
CA PRO A 142 -5.38 12.67 19.44
C PRO A 142 -6.86 12.97 19.21
N GLY A 143 -7.72 12.31 19.97
CA GLY A 143 -9.16 12.52 19.89
C GLY A 143 -9.86 11.81 18.73
N HIS A 144 -9.13 11.10 17.92
CA HIS A 144 -9.71 10.28 16.85
C HIS A 144 -10.20 8.96 17.45
N GLY A 145 -11.48 8.79 17.50
CA GLY A 145 -12.09 7.66 18.18
C GLY A 145 -12.32 6.41 17.39
#